data_63a605c0f21d525f537ab91fb8015d3f
#
_entry.id   63a605c0f21d525f537ab91fb8015d3f
#
_cell.length_a   1.000
_cell.length_b   1.000
_cell.length_c   1.000
_cell.angle_alpha   90.00
_cell.angle_beta   90.00
_cell.angle_gamma   90.00
#
_symmetry.space_group_name_H-M   'P 1'
#
loop_
_entity.id
_entity.type
_entity.pdbx_description
1 polymer ?
#
loop_
_entity_poly.entity_id
_entity_poly.type
_entity_poly.pdbx_seq_one_letter_code
_entity_poly.pdbx_strand_id
1 'polypeptide(L)'
;MLLALLFAALACSAGEPIATQAAARALPAAPAAVTAVGQPFAAMIQASGVTCANPLSGTGCTAGNIDAGDFYDVELLPECGDTGFFAGVARATGADILDAVPATGSTATTTARLAQGQLVCVQGIARTGQNPRYYYVIAIPASSVAACKNATLCKTYGDRPIKRLKPTGGAACRPAAQGRYVGDCAQGWVDADALDVFSNGI
;
A
#
# COMPACT_ATOMS: atom_id res chain seq x y z
N MET A 1 12.39 -82.87 51.72
CA MET A 1 12.43 -82.04 52.92
C MET A 1 11.78 -80.74 52.62
N LEU A 2 10.50 -80.60 52.88
CA LEU A 2 9.87 -80.02 54.07
C LEU A 2 10.40 -78.62 54.42
N LEU A 3 9.60 -77.62 54.29
CA LEU A 3 8.92 -76.68 55.25
C LEU A 3 8.43 -75.46 54.47
N ALA A 4 7.19 -75.20 54.27
CA ALA A 4 6.05 -74.84 55.10
C ALA A 4 6.08 -73.41 55.67
N LEU A 5 5.01 -72.64 55.27
CA LEU A 5 4.31 -71.61 56.04
C LEU A 5 4.98 -70.20 56.02
N LEU A 6 4.30 -69.11 55.83
CA LEU A 6 3.04 -68.62 56.43
C LEU A 6 2.49 -67.43 55.68
N PHE A 7 1.17 -67.34 55.67
CA PHE A 7 0.35 -66.18 55.21
C PHE A 7 0.57 -64.94 56.09
N ALA A 8 0.54 -63.75 55.43
CA ALA A 8 0.03 -62.59 56.06
C ALA A 8 -0.64 -61.68 55.02
N ALA A 9 -1.99 -61.69 55.10
CA ALA A 9 -2.81 -60.73 54.39
C ALA A 9 -2.78 -59.41 55.15
N LEU A 10 -2.41 -58.30 54.43
CA LEU A 10 -2.71 -56.94 54.87
C LEU A 10 -3.50 -56.27 53.80
N ALA A 11 -4.76 -56.02 54.06
CA ALA A 11 -5.60 -55.10 53.32
C ALA A 11 -5.13 -53.69 53.57
N CYS A 12 -4.86 -52.95 52.55
CA CYS A 12 -4.72 -51.48 52.59
C CYS A 12 -5.54 -50.85 51.48
N SER A 13 -6.47 -50.11 51.99
CA SER A 13 -7.39 -49.11 51.40
C SER A 13 -7.05 -48.55 50.01
N ALA A 14 -8.10 -48.56 49.21
CA ALA A 14 -8.22 -47.76 48.01
C ALA A 14 -8.11 -46.26 48.35
N GLY A 15 -7.03 -45.66 47.94
CA GLY A 15 -6.91 -44.21 47.88
C GLY A 15 -7.28 -43.78 46.44
N GLU A 16 -8.42 -43.13 46.31
CA GLU A 16 -8.80 -42.49 45.05
C GLU A 16 -7.77 -41.41 44.65
N PRO A 17 -7.28 -41.39 43.43
CA PRO A 17 -6.48 -40.28 42.96
C PRO A 17 -7.40 -39.09 42.74
N ILE A 18 -7.24 -38.06 43.56
CA ILE A 18 -7.79 -36.74 43.32
C ILE A 18 -7.19 -36.24 41.99
N ALA A 19 -7.98 -36.28 40.92
CA ALA A 19 -7.66 -35.66 39.68
C ALA A 19 -7.68 -34.14 39.88
N THR A 20 -6.52 -33.57 40.14
CA THR A 20 -6.30 -32.11 40.06
C THR A 20 -6.51 -31.71 38.62
N GLN A 21 -7.71 -31.28 38.26
CA GLN A 21 -7.96 -30.59 37.02
C GLN A 21 -7.18 -29.28 37.07
N ALA A 22 -6.01 -29.28 36.43
CA ALA A 22 -5.32 -28.07 36.05
C ALA A 22 -6.26 -27.31 35.11
N ALA A 23 -6.91 -26.27 35.63
CA ALA A 23 -7.64 -25.32 34.82
C ALA A 23 -6.69 -24.76 33.78
N ALA A 24 -6.81 -25.23 32.56
CA ALA A 24 -6.12 -24.64 31.40
C ALA A 24 -6.63 -23.18 31.29
N ARG A 25 -5.81 -22.27 31.77
CA ARG A 25 -6.01 -20.84 31.62
C ARG A 25 -6.02 -20.58 30.13
N ALA A 26 -7.21 -20.41 29.54
CA ALA A 26 -7.34 -19.98 28.15
C ALA A 26 -6.57 -18.66 28.01
N LEU A 27 -5.49 -18.69 27.24
CA LEU A 27 -4.83 -17.49 26.78
C LEU A 27 -5.89 -16.66 26.04
N PRO A 28 -5.99 -15.35 26.30
CA PRO A 28 -6.86 -14.49 25.51
C PRO A 28 -6.47 -14.68 24.04
N ALA A 29 -7.44 -15.06 23.21
CA ALA A 29 -7.26 -15.13 21.77
C ALA A 29 -6.71 -13.77 21.33
N ALA A 30 -5.54 -13.77 20.70
CA ALA A 30 -5.01 -12.58 20.04
C ALA A 30 -6.13 -12.03 19.15
N PRO A 31 -6.40 -10.72 19.17
CA PRO A 31 -7.40 -10.14 18.29
C PRO A 31 -7.05 -10.60 16.87
N ALA A 32 -7.99 -11.30 16.23
CA ALA A 32 -7.86 -11.69 14.84
C ALA A 32 -7.49 -10.42 14.09
N ALA A 33 -6.32 -10.42 13.43
CA ALA A 33 -5.95 -9.36 12.53
C ALA A 33 -7.11 -9.25 11.55
N VAL A 34 -7.93 -8.22 11.70
CA VAL A 34 -8.98 -7.87 10.75
C VAL A 34 -8.20 -7.56 9.49
N THR A 35 -8.11 -8.54 8.62
CA THR A 35 -7.57 -8.37 7.27
C THR A 35 -8.39 -7.23 6.67
N ALA A 36 -7.73 -6.10 6.46
CA ALA A 36 -8.33 -4.87 5.94
C ALA A 36 -8.75 -5.07 4.46
N VAL A 37 -9.72 -5.94 4.23
CA VAL A 37 -10.38 -6.17 2.93
C VAL A 37 -11.38 -5.05 2.62
N GLY A 38 -11.49 -4.03 3.48
CA GLY A 38 -12.59 -3.08 3.44
C GLY A 38 -12.27 -1.60 3.29
N GLN A 39 -11.01 -1.16 3.17
CA GLN A 39 -10.73 0.28 3.07
C GLN A 39 -9.60 0.58 2.07
N PRO A 40 -9.89 0.58 0.75
CA PRO A 40 -8.88 0.89 -0.26
C PRO A 40 -8.32 2.32 -0.08
N PHE A 41 -9.10 3.23 0.47
CA PHE A 41 -8.70 4.63 0.66
C PHE A 41 -7.83 4.88 1.89
N ALA A 42 -7.99 4.14 2.99
CA ALA A 42 -7.27 4.44 4.24
C ALA A 42 -5.74 4.38 4.07
N ALA A 43 -5.24 3.33 3.43
CA ALA A 43 -3.81 3.18 3.17
C ALA A 43 -3.29 4.26 2.20
N MET A 44 -4.10 4.63 1.19
CA MET A 44 -3.75 5.65 0.21
C MET A 44 -3.73 7.04 0.85
N ILE A 45 -4.73 7.39 1.66
CA ILE A 45 -4.79 8.65 2.40
C ILE A 45 -3.55 8.81 3.28
N GLN A 46 -3.19 7.76 4.02
CA GLN A 46 -1.98 7.75 4.84
C GLN A 46 -0.71 7.92 3.99
N ALA A 47 -0.60 7.18 2.89
CA ALA A 47 0.59 7.20 2.03
C ALA A 47 0.75 8.51 1.26
N SER A 48 -0.36 9.15 0.87
CA SER A 48 -0.36 10.40 0.10
C SER A 48 -0.29 11.67 0.97
N GLY A 49 -0.52 11.53 2.29
CA GLY A 49 -0.48 12.65 3.23
C GLY A 49 -1.64 13.64 3.08
N VAL A 50 -2.75 13.23 2.45
CA VAL A 50 -3.94 14.07 2.29
C VAL A 50 -4.89 13.95 3.48
N THR A 51 -5.74 14.94 3.64
CA THR A 51 -6.84 14.92 4.62
C THR A 51 -8.16 14.83 3.88
N CYS A 52 -9.06 13.91 4.29
CA CYS A 52 -10.35 13.73 3.65
C CYS A 52 -11.50 13.96 4.64
N ALA A 53 -12.56 14.62 4.20
CA ALA A 53 -13.78 14.80 4.99
C ALA A 53 -14.45 13.45 5.28
N ASN A 54 -14.42 12.54 4.32
CA ASN A 54 -14.85 11.15 4.52
C ASN A 54 -13.73 10.16 4.09
N PRO A 55 -12.90 9.70 5.06
CA PRO A 55 -11.79 8.81 4.76
C PRO A 55 -12.22 7.40 4.32
N LEU A 56 -13.45 6.97 4.61
CA LEU A 56 -13.93 5.66 4.18
C LEU A 56 -14.21 5.59 2.68
N SER A 57 -14.71 6.70 2.12
CA SER A 57 -15.01 6.82 0.68
C SER A 57 -13.95 7.60 -0.10
N GLY A 58 -12.95 8.17 0.56
CA GLY A 58 -11.93 8.99 -0.10
C GLY A 58 -12.50 10.27 -0.73
N THR A 59 -13.53 10.87 -0.12
CA THR A 59 -14.19 12.06 -0.66
C THR A 59 -13.92 13.30 0.19
N GLY A 60 -13.96 14.48 -0.48
CA GLY A 60 -13.63 15.75 0.14
C GLY A 60 -12.19 15.80 0.64
N CYS A 61 -11.27 15.22 -0.15
CA CYS A 61 -9.87 15.20 0.20
C CYS A 61 -9.19 16.51 -0.23
N THR A 62 -8.25 16.95 0.59
CA THR A 62 -7.50 18.18 0.39
C THR A 62 -6.04 18.00 0.77
N ALA A 63 -5.19 18.83 0.20
CA ALA A 63 -3.78 18.94 0.55
C ALA A 63 -3.34 20.40 0.53
N GLY A 64 -2.17 20.68 1.10
CA GLY A 64 -1.59 22.01 1.10
C GLY A 64 -1.96 22.82 2.34
N ASN A 65 -1.84 24.15 2.23
CA ASN A 65 -2.08 25.10 3.29
C ASN A 65 -3.03 26.21 2.82
N ILE A 66 -4.29 26.13 3.23
CA ILE A 66 -5.33 27.09 2.83
C ILE A 66 -5.02 28.51 3.30
N ASP A 67 -4.42 28.67 4.49
CA ASP A 67 -4.09 29.97 5.05
C ASP A 67 -2.97 30.67 4.28
N ALA A 68 -2.11 29.89 3.64
CA ALA A 68 -1.04 30.39 2.77
C ALA A 68 -1.46 30.53 1.30
N GLY A 69 -2.68 30.13 0.94
CA GLY A 69 -3.16 30.15 -0.44
C GLY A 69 -2.72 28.99 -1.31
N ASP A 70 -2.01 27.99 -0.74
CA ASP A 70 -1.54 26.78 -1.43
C ASP A 70 -2.48 25.61 -1.12
N PHE A 71 -3.69 25.73 -1.56
CA PHE A 71 -4.72 24.73 -1.31
C PHE A 71 -5.02 23.93 -2.58
N TYR A 72 -5.14 22.63 -2.43
CA TYR A 72 -5.45 21.69 -3.51
C TYR A 72 -6.67 20.85 -3.16
N ASP A 73 -7.61 20.77 -4.06
CA ASP A 73 -8.65 19.74 -4.05
C ASP A 73 -8.04 18.43 -4.55
N VAL A 74 -8.28 17.35 -3.82
CA VAL A 74 -7.68 16.04 -4.17
C VAL A 74 -8.77 15.03 -4.49
N GLU A 75 -8.65 14.44 -5.67
CA GLU A 75 -9.40 13.27 -6.10
C GLU A 75 -8.53 12.03 -5.89
N LEU A 76 -9.05 10.98 -5.24
CA LEU A 76 -8.35 9.71 -5.04
C LEU A 76 -8.95 8.61 -5.93
N LEU A 77 -8.08 7.84 -6.58
CA LEU A 77 -8.37 6.76 -7.51
C LEU A 77 -7.71 5.48 -7.00
N PRO A 78 -8.44 4.59 -6.29
CA PRO A 78 -7.80 3.51 -5.54
C PRO A 78 -7.25 2.36 -6.37
N GLU A 79 -7.55 2.32 -7.67
CA GLU A 79 -7.27 1.17 -8.53
C GLU A 79 -6.48 1.55 -9.77
N CYS A 80 -5.57 0.65 -10.15
CA CYS A 80 -4.89 0.65 -11.44
C CYS A 80 -5.31 -0.64 -12.17
N GLY A 81 -6.10 -0.52 -13.20
CA GLY A 81 -6.54 -1.68 -14.00
C GLY A 81 -6.29 -1.43 -15.49
N ASP A 82 -6.79 -2.32 -16.33
CA ASP A 82 -6.66 -2.18 -17.79
C ASP A 82 -7.38 -0.93 -18.32
N THR A 83 -8.41 -0.47 -17.59
CA THR A 83 -9.14 0.77 -17.85
C THR A 83 -8.75 1.86 -16.86
N GLY A 84 -7.66 1.66 -16.10
CA GLY A 84 -7.19 2.60 -15.10
C GLY A 84 -6.61 3.86 -15.71
N PHE A 85 -6.32 4.80 -14.83
CA PHE A 85 -5.74 6.06 -15.23
C PHE A 85 -4.21 5.94 -15.23
N PHE A 86 -3.61 5.96 -16.42
CA PHE A 86 -2.17 5.77 -16.59
C PHE A 86 -1.51 7.04 -17.15
N ALA A 87 -0.22 7.14 -16.89
CA ALA A 87 0.63 8.19 -17.45
C ALA A 87 2.04 7.65 -17.71
N GLY A 88 2.81 8.39 -18.45
CA GLY A 88 4.22 8.16 -18.64
C GLY A 88 5.05 9.38 -18.29
N VAL A 89 6.25 9.20 -17.77
CA VAL A 89 7.16 10.30 -17.51
C VAL A 89 7.65 10.86 -18.84
N ALA A 90 7.16 12.05 -19.21
CA ALA A 90 7.48 12.73 -20.47
C ALA A 90 8.73 13.60 -20.36
N ARG A 91 8.96 14.23 -19.21
CA ARG A 91 10.08 15.16 -18.97
C ARG A 91 11.42 14.46 -19.15
N ALA A 92 12.30 15.04 -20.01
CA ALA A 92 13.61 14.45 -20.35
C ALA A 92 14.52 14.24 -19.12
N THR A 93 14.43 15.12 -18.12
CA THR A 93 15.19 15.00 -16.86
C THR A 93 14.57 13.99 -15.87
N GLY A 94 13.46 13.36 -16.24
CA GLY A 94 12.68 12.50 -15.34
C GLY A 94 11.76 13.29 -14.42
N ALA A 95 11.22 12.62 -13.42
CA ALA A 95 10.28 13.17 -12.46
C ALA A 95 10.66 12.78 -11.03
N ASP A 96 10.61 13.74 -10.11
CA ASP A 96 10.77 13.49 -8.68
C ASP A 96 9.47 12.99 -8.07
N ILE A 97 9.55 11.95 -7.27
CA ILE A 97 8.47 11.47 -6.41
C ILE A 97 8.60 12.12 -5.04
N LEU A 98 7.57 12.80 -4.60
CA LEU A 98 7.50 13.51 -3.33
C LEU A 98 6.59 12.75 -2.34
N ASP A 99 6.93 12.77 -1.05
CA ASP A 99 6.13 12.14 0.01
C ASP A 99 4.88 12.94 0.42
N ALA A 100 4.78 14.21 0.01
CA ALA A 100 3.62 15.06 0.22
C ALA A 100 3.46 16.04 -0.96
N VAL A 101 2.27 16.63 -1.09
CA VAL A 101 2.06 17.74 -2.03
C VAL A 101 2.86 18.96 -1.56
N PRO A 102 3.71 19.55 -2.42
CA PRO A 102 4.42 20.78 -2.08
C PRO A 102 3.45 21.93 -1.80
N ALA A 103 3.63 22.57 -0.66
CA ALA A 103 2.85 23.75 -0.25
C ALA A 103 3.69 24.59 0.71
N THR A 104 3.28 25.84 0.95
CA THR A 104 3.93 26.73 1.93
C THR A 104 3.90 26.10 3.32
N GLY A 105 5.07 25.91 3.92
CA GLY A 105 5.23 25.21 5.18
C GLY A 105 5.23 23.67 5.08
N SER A 106 5.10 23.11 3.88
CA SER A 106 5.24 21.68 3.63
C SER A 106 6.69 21.22 3.79
N THR A 107 6.87 20.04 4.38
CA THR A 107 8.17 19.36 4.48
C THR A 107 8.34 18.31 3.37
N ALA A 108 7.64 18.47 2.25
CA ALA A 108 7.69 17.53 1.13
C ALA A 108 9.15 17.25 0.72
N THR A 109 9.52 15.98 0.67
CA THR A 109 10.86 15.53 0.32
C THR A 109 10.82 14.54 -0.84
N THR A 110 11.83 14.59 -1.68
CA THR A 110 11.99 13.62 -2.78
C THR A 110 12.37 12.26 -2.19
N THR A 111 11.57 11.23 -2.48
CA THR A 111 11.78 9.86 -2.05
C THR A 111 12.41 8.98 -3.12
N ALA A 112 12.10 9.29 -4.38
CA ALA A 112 12.66 8.62 -5.54
C ALA A 112 12.65 9.55 -6.75
N ARG A 113 13.38 9.16 -7.80
CA ARG A 113 13.35 9.82 -9.11
C ARG A 113 13.07 8.78 -10.19
N LEU A 114 12.06 9.05 -10.99
CA LEU A 114 11.69 8.27 -12.17
C LEU A 114 12.45 8.76 -13.39
N ALA A 115 12.92 7.84 -14.21
CA ALA A 115 13.51 8.19 -15.51
C ALA A 115 12.42 8.51 -16.55
N GLN A 116 12.78 9.28 -17.59
CA GLN A 116 11.92 9.49 -18.74
C GLN A 116 11.44 8.15 -19.32
N GLY A 117 10.18 8.09 -19.71
CA GLY A 117 9.56 6.89 -20.27
C GLY A 117 9.08 5.87 -19.22
N GLN A 118 9.19 6.14 -17.91
CA GLN A 118 8.63 5.25 -16.90
C GLN A 118 7.10 5.29 -16.94
N LEU A 119 6.49 4.11 -17.04
CA LEU A 119 5.03 3.93 -16.92
C LEU A 119 4.60 4.06 -15.46
N VAL A 120 3.55 4.82 -15.22
CA VAL A 120 2.96 5.00 -13.90
C VAL A 120 1.44 4.84 -13.94
N CYS A 121 0.87 4.33 -12.86
CA CYS A 121 -0.55 4.43 -12.59
C CYS A 121 -0.81 5.70 -11.77
N VAL A 122 -1.81 6.47 -12.14
CA VAL A 122 -2.26 7.65 -11.41
C VAL A 122 -3.34 7.24 -10.41
N GLN A 123 -3.07 7.47 -9.14
CA GLN A 123 -3.99 7.15 -8.05
C GLN A 123 -4.50 8.38 -7.29
N GLY A 124 -4.07 9.56 -7.67
CA GLY A 124 -4.61 10.78 -7.10
C GLY A 124 -4.29 11.99 -7.97
N ILE A 125 -5.13 13.01 -7.88
CA ILE A 125 -5.00 14.25 -8.63
C ILE A 125 -5.19 15.41 -7.67
N ALA A 126 -4.16 16.23 -7.48
CA ALA A 126 -4.24 17.47 -6.73
C ALA A 126 -4.42 18.63 -7.69
N ARG A 127 -5.53 19.37 -7.55
CA ARG A 127 -5.93 20.45 -8.46
C ARG A 127 -5.97 21.82 -7.74
N THR A 128 -5.63 22.85 -8.49
CA THR A 128 -6.00 24.22 -8.17
C THR A 128 -7.08 24.65 -9.17
N GLY A 129 -8.31 24.76 -8.68
CA GLY A 129 -9.47 24.89 -9.56
C GLY A 129 -9.61 23.67 -10.46
N GLN A 130 -9.65 23.88 -11.80
CA GLN A 130 -9.77 22.77 -12.76
C GLN A 130 -8.41 22.18 -13.21
N ASN A 131 -7.30 22.80 -12.83
CA ASN A 131 -5.99 22.44 -13.35
C ASN A 131 -5.27 21.45 -12.43
N PRO A 132 -4.91 20.23 -12.90
CA PRO A 132 -4.02 19.34 -12.19
C PRO A 132 -2.66 20.04 -11.96
N ARG A 133 -2.17 19.97 -10.72
CA ARG A 133 -0.85 20.48 -10.35
C ARG A 133 0.09 19.35 -10.00
N TYR A 134 -0.45 18.33 -9.34
CA TYR A 134 0.31 17.14 -8.98
C TYR A 134 -0.54 15.90 -9.20
N TYR A 135 0.12 14.81 -9.55
CA TYR A 135 -0.47 13.47 -9.59
C TYR A 135 0.19 12.59 -8.53
N TYR A 136 -0.63 11.89 -7.75
CA TYR A 136 -0.14 10.78 -6.93
C TYR A 136 -0.02 9.55 -7.79
N VAL A 137 1.19 9.04 -7.94
CA VAL A 137 1.48 7.95 -8.88
C VAL A 137 2.14 6.76 -8.18
N ILE A 138 1.98 5.59 -8.78
CA ILE A 138 2.79 4.40 -8.52
C ILE A 138 3.52 4.05 -9.81
N ALA A 139 4.85 3.90 -9.75
CA ALA A 139 5.62 3.31 -10.83
C ALA A 139 5.35 1.81 -10.87
N ILE A 140 4.82 1.33 -11.99
CA ILE A 140 4.36 -0.04 -12.16
C ILE A 140 5.16 -0.77 -13.23
N PRO A 141 5.31 -2.13 -13.12
CA PRO A 141 5.85 -2.93 -14.20
C PRO A 141 4.88 -2.93 -15.40
N ALA A 142 5.36 -2.61 -16.60
CA ALA A 142 4.54 -2.62 -17.81
C ALA A 142 3.93 -4.02 -18.08
N SER A 143 4.64 -5.08 -17.68
CA SER A 143 4.15 -6.46 -17.79
C SER A 143 2.92 -6.75 -16.92
N SER A 144 2.62 -5.90 -15.94
CA SER A 144 1.44 -6.04 -15.07
C SER A 144 0.17 -5.48 -15.69
N VAL A 145 0.26 -4.75 -16.81
CA VAL A 145 -0.88 -4.17 -17.53
C VAL A 145 -1.13 -5.02 -18.78
N ALA A 146 -2.28 -5.70 -18.83
CA ALA A 146 -2.59 -6.64 -19.90
C ALA A 146 -2.63 -5.96 -21.29
N ALA A 147 -3.16 -4.73 -21.37
CA ALA A 147 -3.20 -3.93 -22.58
C ALA A 147 -1.80 -3.61 -23.15
N CYS A 148 -0.78 -3.54 -22.29
CA CYS A 148 0.60 -3.27 -22.71
C CYS A 148 1.20 -4.32 -23.64
N LYS A 149 0.67 -5.54 -23.69
CA LYS A 149 1.21 -6.62 -24.56
C LYS A 149 1.26 -6.22 -26.02
N ASN A 150 0.29 -5.42 -26.49
CA ASN A 150 0.16 -5.02 -27.90
C ASN A 150 0.16 -3.50 -28.11
N ALA A 151 0.13 -2.71 -27.06
CA ALA A 151 0.06 -1.26 -27.16
C ALA A 151 1.41 -0.66 -27.55
N THR A 152 1.42 0.20 -28.58
CA THR A 152 2.61 0.97 -28.95
C THR A 152 3.01 1.95 -27.85
N LEU A 153 2.05 2.43 -27.08
CA LEU A 153 2.25 3.34 -25.97
C LEU A 153 3.19 2.75 -24.91
N CYS A 154 3.06 1.44 -24.61
CA CYS A 154 3.94 0.75 -23.68
C CYS A 154 5.35 0.45 -24.21
N LYS A 155 5.59 0.68 -25.51
CA LYS A 155 6.95 0.69 -26.07
C LYS A 155 7.65 2.02 -25.74
N THR A 156 6.90 3.12 -25.77
CA THR A 156 7.39 4.45 -25.40
C THR A 156 7.49 4.58 -23.88
N TYR A 157 6.45 4.17 -23.17
CA TYR A 157 6.36 4.21 -21.72
C TYR A 157 6.32 2.78 -21.16
N GLY A 158 7.32 2.41 -20.39
CA GLY A 158 7.47 1.06 -19.86
C GLY A 158 8.34 1.07 -18.63
N ASP A 159 9.03 -0.04 -18.39
CA ASP A 159 9.94 -0.16 -17.25
C ASP A 159 11.21 0.65 -17.51
N ARG A 160 11.53 1.53 -16.59
CA ARG A 160 12.75 2.38 -16.60
C ARG A 160 13.42 2.33 -15.24
N PRO A 161 14.72 2.65 -15.16
CA PRO A 161 15.43 2.72 -13.89
C PRO A 161 14.79 3.73 -12.92
N ILE A 162 14.61 3.32 -11.69
CA ILE A 162 14.11 4.15 -10.58
C ILE A 162 15.25 4.40 -9.61
N LYS A 163 15.61 5.66 -9.41
CA LYS A 163 16.62 6.03 -8.41
C LYS A 163 15.93 6.27 -7.08
N ARG A 164 16.08 5.34 -6.14
CA ARG A 164 15.59 5.49 -4.76
C ARG A 164 16.52 6.43 -3.99
N LEU A 165 15.94 7.36 -3.24
CA LEU A 165 16.67 8.31 -2.38
C LEU A 165 16.50 7.99 -0.89
N LYS A 166 15.47 7.20 -0.56
CA LYS A 166 15.28 6.62 0.77
C LYS A 166 15.50 5.10 0.68
N PRO A 167 16.16 4.48 1.69
CA PRO A 167 16.26 3.03 1.76
C PRO A 167 14.87 2.41 1.77
N THR A 168 14.73 1.32 1.06
CA THR A 168 13.52 0.54 0.99
C THR A 168 13.86 -0.89 1.40
N GLY A 169 12.98 -1.52 2.15
CA GLY A 169 13.22 -2.84 2.72
C GLY A 169 11.99 -3.73 2.54
N GLY A 170 11.67 -4.08 1.31
CA GLY A 170 10.48 -4.88 1.04
C GLY A 170 10.59 -5.79 -0.17
N ALA A 171 9.57 -6.62 -0.38
CA ALA A 171 9.44 -7.39 -1.61
C ALA A 171 9.27 -6.43 -2.80
N ALA A 172 9.73 -6.83 -3.98
CA ALA A 172 9.57 -6.05 -5.21
C ALA A 172 8.09 -5.64 -5.44
N CYS A 173 7.90 -4.48 -6.06
CA CYS A 173 6.58 -3.98 -6.44
C CYS A 173 5.90 -4.99 -7.37
N ARG A 174 4.68 -5.39 -7.06
CA ARG A 174 3.91 -6.36 -7.83
C ARG A 174 2.42 -6.09 -7.76
N PRO A 175 1.66 -6.50 -8.79
CA PRO A 175 0.22 -6.38 -8.78
C PRO A 175 -0.40 -7.25 -7.67
N ALA A 176 -1.50 -6.79 -7.13
CA ALA A 176 -2.37 -7.47 -6.17
C ALA A 176 -3.82 -7.49 -6.71
N ALA A 177 -4.76 -8.00 -5.93
CA ALA A 177 -6.16 -8.01 -6.32
C ALA A 177 -6.71 -6.58 -6.55
N GLN A 178 -7.71 -6.46 -7.40
CA GLN A 178 -8.45 -5.22 -7.67
C GLN A 178 -7.56 -4.06 -8.18
N GLY A 179 -6.63 -4.33 -9.10
CA GLY A 179 -5.80 -3.28 -9.70
C GLY A 179 -4.88 -2.53 -8.73
N ARG A 180 -4.62 -3.11 -7.55
CA ARG A 180 -3.70 -2.53 -6.57
C ARG A 180 -2.29 -3.07 -6.75
N TYR A 181 -1.32 -2.34 -6.21
CA TYR A 181 0.07 -2.74 -6.17
C TYR A 181 0.55 -2.84 -4.73
N VAL A 182 1.40 -3.80 -4.44
CA VAL A 182 1.95 -4.07 -3.11
C VAL A 182 3.46 -4.31 -3.19
N GLY A 183 4.11 -4.21 -2.06
CA GLY A 183 5.57 -4.31 -1.96
C GLY A 183 6.22 -2.94 -2.03
N ASP A 184 7.48 -2.93 -2.41
CA ASP A 184 8.30 -1.74 -2.48
C ASP A 184 8.08 -0.98 -3.80
N CYS A 185 6.87 -0.43 -3.97
CA CYS A 185 6.54 0.41 -5.11
C CYS A 185 7.06 1.84 -4.92
N ALA A 186 7.68 2.42 -5.96
CA ALA A 186 7.97 3.85 -5.96
C ALA A 186 6.65 4.59 -6.16
N GLN A 187 6.21 5.29 -5.12
CA GLN A 187 4.93 6.00 -5.12
C GLN A 187 5.03 7.36 -4.45
N GLY A 188 4.19 8.28 -4.84
CA GLY A 188 4.11 9.63 -4.28
C GLY A 188 3.65 10.66 -5.30
N TRP A 189 3.75 11.93 -4.92
CA TRP A 189 3.33 13.05 -5.73
C TRP A 189 4.38 13.44 -6.77
N VAL A 190 3.93 13.68 -7.98
CA VAL A 190 4.75 14.11 -9.13
C VAL A 190 4.12 15.35 -9.74
N ASP A 191 4.95 16.32 -10.14
CA ASP A 191 4.54 17.50 -10.90
C ASP A 191 3.78 17.09 -12.18
N ALA A 192 2.59 17.64 -12.37
CA ALA A 192 1.73 17.31 -13.51
C ALA A 192 2.42 17.55 -14.86
N ASP A 193 3.25 18.59 -14.96
CA ASP A 193 3.98 18.92 -16.18
C ASP A 193 5.10 17.92 -16.54
N ALA A 194 5.39 16.99 -15.63
CA ALA A 194 6.38 15.94 -15.89
C ALA A 194 5.78 14.70 -16.56
N LEU A 195 4.45 14.63 -16.66
CA LEU A 195 3.74 13.45 -17.11
C LEU A 195 2.96 13.70 -18.40
N ASP A 196 2.94 12.68 -19.25
CA ASP A 196 2.00 12.54 -20.37
C ASP A 196 0.88 11.60 -19.92
N VAL A 197 -0.33 12.14 -19.78
CA VAL A 197 -1.48 11.43 -19.22
C VAL A 197 -2.31 10.81 -20.32
N PHE A 198 -2.61 9.53 -20.20
CA PHE A 198 -3.33 8.77 -21.21
C PHE A 198 -4.84 8.84 -20.95
N SER A 199 -5.49 9.87 -21.48
CA SER A 199 -6.92 10.13 -21.29
C SER A 199 -7.84 9.03 -21.86
N ASN A 200 -7.33 8.23 -22.78
CA ASN A 200 -8.08 7.13 -23.43
C ASN A 200 -7.65 5.74 -22.96
N GLY A 201 -6.90 5.68 -21.85
CA GLY A 201 -6.30 4.42 -21.37
C GLY A 201 -5.10 3.98 -22.23
N ILE A 202 -4.70 2.73 -22.03
CA ILE A 202 -3.60 2.06 -22.76
C ILE A 202 -4.18 1.15 -23.83
#